data_57761c7e887d7421629d5ab3a2e9c723
#
_entry.id   57761c7e887d7421629d5ab3a2e9c723
#
_cell.length_a   1.000
_cell.length_b   1.000
_cell.length_c   1.000
_cell.angle_alpha   90.00
_cell.angle_beta   90.00
_cell.angle_gamma   90.00
#
_symmetry.space_group_name_H-M   'P 1'
#
loop_
_entity.id
_entity.type
_entity.pdbx_description
1 polymer ?
#
loop_
_entity_poly.entity_id
_entity_poly.type
_entity_poly.pdbx_seq_one_letter_code
_entity_poly.pdbx_strand_id
1 'polypeptide(L)'
;MSYTKLLNRNHNSVNQSIALIDCNNFYASCERIFNPKLIGKPIVVLSNNDGCIIARSKEAKKLGIKMGEPYFKAKNIIEKNDVKVFSSNYSLYGDISQRVMETLSSFSSEVEIYSIDEAFLGLNGFENYELNTYCRHIRPVSYTHLTLPTIYSV
;
A
#
# COMPACT_ATOMS: atom_id res chain seq x y z
N MET A 1 5.70 -3.30 10.64
CA MET A 1 5.11 -2.17 11.36
C MET A 1 5.29 -0.96 10.48
N SER A 2 4.25 -0.48 9.86
CA SER A 2 4.28 0.77 9.10
C SER A 2 3.97 1.90 10.09
N TYR A 3 4.88 2.86 10.21
CA TYR A 3 4.72 4.01 11.09
C TYR A 3 4.18 5.16 10.26
N THR A 4 3.01 5.66 10.61
CA THR A 4 2.60 7.00 10.19
C THR A 4 3.21 7.99 11.14
N LYS A 5 3.93 8.90 10.61
CA LYS A 5 4.53 9.99 11.35
C LYS A 5 3.66 11.22 11.14
N LEU A 6 3.00 11.70 12.19
CA LEU A 6 2.43 13.04 12.21
C LEU A 6 3.59 14.04 12.16
N LEU A 7 3.69 14.77 11.06
CA LEU A 7 4.64 15.87 10.92
C LEU A 7 3.95 17.17 11.36
N ASN A 8 4.19 17.58 12.61
CA ASN A 8 3.87 18.94 13.04
C ASN A 8 4.90 19.91 12.44
N ARG A 9 4.52 20.68 11.43
CA ARG A 9 5.29 21.82 10.96
C ARG A 9 4.78 23.08 11.67
N ASN A 10 5.55 23.53 12.67
CA ASN A 10 5.39 24.85 13.25
C ASN A 10 5.94 25.90 12.26
N HIS A 11 5.07 26.50 11.46
CA HIS A 11 5.28 27.84 10.92
C HIS A 11 3.96 28.61 11.03
N ASN A 12 3.92 29.56 11.98
CA ASN A 12 2.81 30.48 12.26
C ASN A 12 1.41 29.84 12.40
N SER A 13 1.10 29.36 13.61
CA SER A 13 -0.21 29.30 14.26
C SER A 13 -1.39 28.61 13.57
N VAL A 14 -1.18 27.60 12.74
CA VAL A 14 -2.22 26.61 12.44
C VAL A 14 -1.58 25.25 12.63
N ASN A 15 -2.05 24.46 13.59
CA ASN A 15 -1.68 23.06 13.74
C ASN A 15 -2.24 22.30 12.53
N GLN A 16 -1.41 22.13 11.49
CA GLN A 16 -1.78 21.38 10.31
C GLN A 16 -1.61 19.88 10.64
N SER A 17 -2.72 19.16 10.69
CA SER A 17 -2.69 17.70 10.79
C SER A 17 -2.64 17.07 9.41
N ILE A 18 -1.71 16.14 9.20
CA ILE A 18 -1.51 15.45 7.93
C ILE A 18 -1.50 13.94 8.19
N ALA A 19 -2.30 13.19 7.44
CA ALA A 19 -2.24 11.74 7.43
C ALA A 19 -1.44 11.24 6.23
N LEU A 20 -0.49 10.33 6.46
CA LEU A 20 0.18 9.57 5.42
C LEU A 20 -0.55 8.24 5.23
N ILE A 21 -0.97 7.97 4.01
CA ILE A 21 -1.62 6.74 3.58
C ILE A 21 -0.61 5.93 2.76
N ASP A 22 -0.44 4.67 3.12
CA ASP A 22 0.44 3.69 2.43
C ASP A 22 -0.35 2.41 2.15
N CYS A 23 -0.36 1.96 0.91
CA CYS A 23 -1.03 0.72 0.50
C CYS A 23 -0.11 -0.49 0.70
N ASN A 24 -0.44 -1.33 1.67
CA ASN A 24 0.40 -2.48 2.01
C ASN A 24 0.61 -3.47 0.87
N ASN A 25 1.90 -3.75 0.61
CA ASN A 25 2.30 -4.74 -0.37
C ASN A 25 1.61 -4.50 -1.72
N PHE A 26 1.53 -3.25 -2.15
CA PHE A 26 0.64 -2.76 -3.20
C PHE A 26 0.60 -3.65 -4.44
N TYR A 27 1.74 -3.91 -5.10
CA TYR A 27 1.77 -4.72 -6.32
C TYR A 27 1.28 -6.15 -6.10
N ALA A 28 1.71 -6.80 -5.01
CA ALA A 28 1.23 -8.14 -4.68
C ALA A 28 -0.27 -8.18 -4.35
N SER A 29 -0.80 -7.09 -3.81
CA SER A 29 -2.23 -6.93 -3.55
C SER A 29 -3.02 -6.71 -4.84
N CYS A 30 -2.49 -5.94 -5.79
CA CYS A 30 -3.09 -5.75 -7.12
C CYS A 30 -3.28 -7.08 -7.86
N GLU A 31 -2.29 -7.98 -7.81
CA GLU A 31 -2.40 -9.31 -8.43
C GLU A 31 -3.52 -10.16 -7.83
N ARG A 32 -3.89 -9.94 -6.57
CA ARG A 32 -5.00 -10.66 -5.91
C ARG A 32 -6.38 -10.19 -6.30
N ILE A 33 -6.54 -8.92 -6.71
CA ILE A 33 -7.86 -8.30 -6.96
C ILE A 33 -8.67 -9.12 -7.95
N PHE A 34 -8.04 -9.55 -9.03
CA PHE A 34 -8.70 -10.29 -10.11
C PHE A 34 -8.55 -11.81 -10.00
N ASN A 35 -7.89 -12.30 -8.97
CA ASN A 35 -7.68 -13.72 -8.75
C ASN A 35 -7.87 -14.13 -7.28
N PRO A 36 -9.10 -14.40 -6.85
CA PRO A 36 -9.39 -14.81 -5.47
C PRO A 36 -8.64 -16.05 -5.00
N LYS A 37 -8.17 -16.90 -5.93
CA LYS A 37 -7.36 -18.10 -5.59
C LYS A 37 -6.00 -17.75 -5.00
N LEU A 38 -5.57 -16.49 -5.13
CA LEU A 38 -4.33 -15.98 -4.56
C LEU A 38 -4.47 -15.47 -3.12
N ILE A 39 -5.68 -15.44 -2.58
CA ILE A 39 -5.91 -15.04 -1.19
C ILE A 39 -5.17 -16.02 -0.26
N GLY A 40 -4.35 -15.45 0.65
CA GLY A 40 -3.55 -16.25 1.58
C GLY A 40 -2.33 -16.95 0.98
N LYS A 41 -2.12 -16.87 -0.34
CA LYS A 41 -0.93 -17.42 -0.98
C LYS A 41 0.26 -16.45 -0.91
N PRO A 42 1.49 -16.96 -0.74
CA PRO A 42 2.67 -16.13 -0.85
C PRO A 42 2.85 -15.67 -2.31
N ILE A 43 3.07 -14.36 -2.48
CA ILE A 43 3.23 -13.72 -3.79
C ILE A 43 4.48 -12.87 -3.77
N VAL A 44 5.23 -12.91 -4.87
CA VAL A 44 6.29 -11.95 -5.18
C VAL A 44 6.05 -11.36 -6.57
N VAL A 45 6.42 -10.09 -6.71
CA VAL A 45 6.43 -9.40 -8.00
C VAL A 45 7.87 -9.05 -8.34
N LEU A 46 8.26 -9.32 -9.56
CA LEU A 46 9.60 -9.09 -10.07
C LEU A 46 9.71 -7.71 -10.73
N SER A 47 10.94 -7.21 -10.80
CA SER A 47 11.27 -5.99 -11.55
C SER A 47 10.96 -6.16 -13.06
N ASN A 48 10.98 -5.05 -13.79
CA ASN A 48 10.64 -5.02 -15.22
C ASN A 48 11.45 -6.00 -16.10
N ASN A 49 12.65 -6.38 -15.66
CA ASN A 49 13.51 -7.37 -16.33
C ASN A 49 13.49 -8.75 -15.65
N ASP A 50 12.55 -9.00 -14.76
CA ASP A 50 12.40 -10.20 -13.94
C ASP A 50 13.64 -10.58 -13.11
N GLY A 51 14.56 -9.66 -12.92
CA GLY A 51 15.83 -9.92 -12.23
C GLY A 51 15.75 -9.93 -10.72
N CYS A 52 14.94 -9.06 -10.11
CA CYS A 52 14.87 -8.83 -8.69
C CYS A 52 13.43 -8.77 -8.18
N ILE A 53 13.25 -9.11 -6.90
CA ILE A 53 11.95 -9.06 -6.23
C ILE A 53 11.70 -7.63 -5.75
N ILE A 54 10.69 -6.96 -6.31
CA ILE A 54 10.33 -5.58 -5.98
C ILE A 54 9.07 -5.45 -5.12
N ALA A 55 8.28 -6.51 -4.98
CA ALA A 55 7.18 -6.55 -4.04
C ALA A 55 6.96 -7.96 -3.50
N ARG A 56 6.44 -8.03 -2.28
CA ARG A 56 6.21 -9.29 -1.57
C ARG A 56 4.93 -9.19 -0.75
N SER A 57 4.09 -10.21 -0.82
CA SER A 57 2.95 -10.33 0.08
C SER A 57 3.40 -10.57 1.54
N LYS A 58 2.48 -10.41 2.48
CA LYS A 58 2.72 -10.69 3.90
C LYS A 58 3.19 -12.14 4.12
N GLU A 59 2.63 -13.06 3.35
CA GLU A 59 2.98 -14.48 3.40
C GLU A 59 4.40 -14.72 2.89
N ALA A 60 4.78 -14.10 1.76
CA ALA A 60 6.12 -14.20 1.21
C ALA A 60 7.18 -13.58 2.14
N LYS A 61 6.85 -12.47 2.81
CA LYS A 61 7.73 -11.86 3.83
C LYS A 61 7.99 -12.82 4.99
N LYS A 62 6.98 -13.62 5.43
CA LYS A 62 7.13 -14.62 6.49
C LYS A 62 8.05 -15.76 6.12
N LEU A 63 8.20 -16.07 4.84
CA LEU A 63 9.14 -17.08 4.33
C LEU A 63 10.59 -16.58 4.31
N GLY A 64 10.85 -15.33 4.69
CA GLY A 64 12.19 -14.75 4.73
C GLY A 64 12.68 -14.17 3.39
N ILE A 65 11.83 -14.13 2.36
CA ILE A 65 12.16 -13.52 1.07
C ILE A 65 12.41 -12.02 1.26
N LYS A 66 13.53 -11.49 0.76
CA LYS A 66 13.94 -10.09 0.97
C LYS A 66 13.56 -9.18 -0.19
N MET A 67 13.36 -7.89 0.11
CA MET A 67 13.19 -6.85 -0.92
C MET A 67 14.49 -6.66 -1.67
N GLY A 68 14.41 -6.48 -2.99
CA GLY A 68 15.58 -6.32 -3.85
C GLY A 68 16.38 -7.61 -4.07
N GLU A 69 15.95 -8.74 -3.49
CA GLU A 69 16.66 -10.01 -3.65
C GLU A 69 16.62 -10.46 -5.11
N PRO A 70 17.76 -10.84 -5.70
CA PRO A 70 17.79 -11.44 -7.01
C PRO A 70 16.92 -12.70 -7.06
N TYR A 71 16.05 -12.81 -8.08
CA TYR A 71 15.11 -13.92 -8.20
C TYR A 71 15.80 -15.30 -8.12
N PHE A 72 16.95 -15.44 -8.80
CA PHE A 72 17.68 -16.71 -8.82
C PHE A 72 18.14 -17.17 -7.42
N LYS A 73 18.42 -16.24 -6.50
CA LYS A 73 18.79 -16.56 -5.12
C LYS A 73 17.59 -17.03 -4.29
N ALA A 74 16.43 -16.46 -4.53
CA ALA A 74 15.19 -16.82 -3.83
C ALA A 74 14.51 -18.08 -4.42
N LYS A 75 14.96 -18.57 -5.56
CA LYS A 75 14.30 -19.64 -6.35
C LYS A 75 13.99 -20.88 -5.52
N ASN A 76 14.91 -21.36 -4.71
CA ASN A 76 14.71 -22.55 -3.87
C ASN A 76 13.57 -22.35 -2.84
N ILE A 77 13.49 -21.17 -2.22
CA ILE A 77 12.43 -20.85 -1.25
C ILE A 77 11.08 -20.72 -1.99
N ILE A 78 11.10 -20.11 -3.17
CA ILE A 78 9.93 -19.89 -4.02
C ILE A 78 9.33 -21.23 -4.45
N GLU A 79 10.12 -22.15 -4.99
CA GLU A 79 9.66 -23.46 -5.45
C GLU A 79 9.18 -24.34 -4.30
N LYS A 80 9.94 -24.39 -3.19
CA LYS A 80 9.61 -25.22 -2.02
C LYS A 80 8.27 -24.82 -1.35
N ASN A 81 7.90 -23.53 -1.42
CA ASN A 81 6.73 -22.98 -0.73
C ASN A 81 5.58 -22.59 -1.66
N ASP A 82 5.60 -23.01 -2.93
CA ASP A 82 4.58 -22.66 -3.94
C ASP A 82 4.29 -21.15 -4.00
N VAL A 83 5.37 -20.34 -3.93
CA VAL A 83 5.23 -18.88 -4.01
C VAL A 83 4.84 -18.49 -5.43
N LYS A 84 3.79 -17.71 -5.57
CA LYS A 84 3.34 -17.23 -6.88
C LYS A 84 4.21 -16.06 -7.32
N VAL A 85 4.74 -16.15 -8.51
CA VAL A 85 5.67 -15.17 -9.09
C VAL A 85 4.99 -14.45 -10.23
N PHE A 86 5.05 -13.14 -10.22
CA PHE A 86 4.50 -12.26 -11.27
C PHE A 86 5.59 -11.32 -11.78
N SER A 87 5.60 -11.08 -13.09
CA SER A 87 6.29 -9.94 -13.66
C SER A 87 5.53 -8.65 -13.36
N SER A 88 6.23 -7.51 -13.40
CA SER A 88 5.58 -6.21 -13.18
C SER A 88 4.51 -5.92 -14.23
N ASN A 89 3.31 -5.60 -13.76
CA ASN A 89 2.20 -5.12 -14.60
C ASN A 89 1.87 -3.66 -14.25
N TYR A 90 2.70 -2.74 -14.74
CA TYR A 90 2.55 -1.32 -14.41
C TYR A 90 1.24 -0.70 -14.88
N SER A 91 0.64 -1.21 -15.94
CA SER A 91 -0.69 -0.76 -16.40
C SER A 91 -1.77 -1.10 -15.37
N LEU A 92 -1.76 -2.32 -14.83
CA LEU A 92 -2.65 -2.73 -13.75
C LEU A 92 -2.41 -1.90 -12.50
N TYR A 93 -1.15 -1.74 -12.09
CA TYR A 93 -0.81 -1.02 -10.86
C TYR A 93 -1.18 0.46 -10.95
N GLY A 94 -1.00 1.08 -12.12
CA GLY A 94 -1.41 2.46 -12.37
C GLY A 94 -2.92 2.66 -12.29
N ASP A 95 -3.72 1.77 -12.91
CA ASP A 95 -5.19 1.81 -12.84
C ASP A 95 -5.68 1.67 -11.39
N ILE A 96 -5.15 0.71 -10.64
CA ILE A 96 -5.53 0.53 -9.24
C ILE A 96 -5.10 1.71 -8.37
N SER A 97 -3.89 2.25 -8.60
CA SER A 97 -3.42 3.46 -7.91
C SER A 97 -4.38 4.63 -8.12
N GLN A 98 -4.77 4.89 -9.36
CA GLN A 98 -5.71 5.97 -9.68
C GLN A 98 -7.02 5.81 -8.89
N ARG A 99 -7.61 4.62 -8.85
CA ARG A 99 -8.84 4.35 -8.09
C ARG A 99 -8.66 4.55 -6.59
N VAL A 100 -7.49 4.18 -6.04
CA VAL A 100 -7.15 4.45 -4.64
C VAL A 100 -7.14 5.95 -4.39
N MET A 101 -6.43 6.72 -5.21
CA MET A 101 -6.28 8.17 -5.05
C MET A 101 -7.62 8.92 -5.22
N GLU A 102 -8.45 8.50 -6.18
CA GLU A 102 -9.82 9.01 -6.35
C GLU A 102 -10.68 8.74 -5.11
N THR A 103 -10.57 7.54 -4.52
CA THR A 103 -11.27 7.21 -3.28
C THR A 103 -10.78 8.08 -2.12
N LEU A 104 -9.48 8.28 -1.99
CA LEU A 104 -8.90 9.13 -0.94
C LEU A 104 -9.35 10.59 -1.07
N SER A 105 -9.55 11.09 -2.29
CA SER A 105 -10.05 12.44 -2.55
C SER A 105 -11.48 12.66 -2.04
N SER A 106 -12.24 11.60 -1.74
CA SER A 106 -13.55 11.73 -1.09
C SER A 106 -13.47 11.99 0.41
N PHE A 107 -12.30 11.79 1.04
CA PHE A 107 -12.09 11.96 2.47
C PHE A 107 -11.39 13.27 2.83
N SER A 108 -10.73 13.91 1.90
CA SER A 108 -10.08 15.21 2.10
C SER A 108 -10.05 15.98 0.80
N SER A 109 -10.23 17.30 0.88
CA SER A 109 -10.02 18.21 -0.24
C SER A 109 -8.53 18.45 -0.55
N GLU A 110 -7.65 18.08 0.38
CA GLU A 110 -6.20 18.25 0.27
C GLU A 110 -5.55 16.86 0.17
N VAL A 111 -5.34 16.37 -1.04
CA VAL A 111 -4.66 15.09 -1.32
C VAL A 111 -3.42 15.37 -2.15
N GLU A 112 -2.27 14.99 -1.63
CA GLU A 112 -0.99 15.04 -2.34
C GLU A 112 -0.52 13.60 -2.62
N ILE A 113 -0.47 13.22 -3.89
CA ILE A 113 0.01 11.90 -4.33
C ILE A 113 1.54 11.93 -4.26
N TYR A 114 2.11 11.09 -3.38
CA TYR A 114 3.55 11.01 -3.19
C TYR A 114 4.19 9.92 -4.05
N SER A 115 3.53 8.77 -4.16
CA SER A 115 3.96 7.65 -5.01
C SER A 115 2.77 6.88 -5.58
N ILE A 116 3.03 5.76 -6.24
CA ILE A 116 1.97 4.89 -6.79
C ILE A 116 1.08 4.27 -5.70
N ASP A 117 1.58 4.17 -4.47
CA ASP A 117 0.92 3.51 -3.34
C ASP A 117 0.88 4.36 -2.06
N GLU A 118 1.34 5.62 -2.15
CA GLU A 118 1.38 6.54 -1.01
C GLU A 118 0.78 7.90 -1.34
N ALA A 119 0.02 8.46 -0.40
CA ALA A 119 -0.54 9.81 -0.49
C ALA A 119 -0.57 10.49 0.88
N PHE A 120 -0.46 11.81 0.88
CA PHE A 120 -0.73 12.66 2.04
C PHE A 120 -2.13 13.25 1.95
N LEU A 121 -2.86 13.21 3.06
CA LEU A 121 -4.14 13.87 3.22
C LEU A 121 -4.02 14.99 4.24
N GLY A 122 -4.36 16.22 3.84
CA GLY A 122 -4.54 17.32 4.77
C GLY A 122 -5.82 17.13 5.57
N LEU A 123 -5.73 17.26 6.89
CA LEU A 123 -6.86 17.11 7.81
C LEU A 123 -7.25 18.44 8.45
N ASN A 124 -7.04 19.54 7.70
CA ASN A 124 -7.47 20.86 8.12
C ASN A 124 -9.00 20.94 8.12
N GLY A 125 -9.59 21.56 9.16
CA GLY A 125 -11.03 21.62 9.32
C GLY A 125 -11.64 20.41 10.06
N PHE A 126 -10.82 19.45 10.46
CA PHE A 126 -11.23 18.27 11.22
C PHE A 126 -10.89 18.38 12.71
N GLU A 127 -10.63 19.58 13.21
CA GLU A 127 -10.20 19.83 14.62
C GLU A 127 -11.25 19.37 15.64
N ASN A 128 -12.53 19.35 15.25
CA ASN A 128 -13.65 18.88 16.09
C ASN A 128 -13.86 17.37 16.03
N TYR A 129 -13.08 16.66 15.20
CA TYR A 129 -13.16 15.20 15.09
C TYR A 129 -12.00 14.55 15.87
N GLU A 130 -12.26 13.38 16.41
CA GLU A 130 -11.19 12.53 16.92
C GLU A 130 -10.47 11.92 15.68
N LEU A 131 -9.32 12.49 15.34
CA LEU A 131 -8.60 12.20 14.08
C LEU A 131 -8.25 10.72 13.93
N ASN A 132 -7.89 10.04 15.03
CA ASN A 132 -7.63 8.60 15.02
C ASN A 132 -8.86 7.80 14.57
N THR A 133 -10.05 8.19 15.05
CA THR A 133 -11.31 7.54 14.67
C THR A 133 -11.64 7.84 13.22
N TYR A 134 -11.44 9.08 12.76
CA TYR A 134 -11.64 9.43 11.36
C TYR A 134 -10.73 8.64 10.43
N CYS A 135 -9.45 8.59 10.70
CA CYS A 135 -8.49 7.81 9.91
C CYS A 135 -8.81 6.30 9.91
N ARG A 136 -9.36 5.77 11.01
CA ARG A 136 -9.85 4.38 11.05
C ARG A 136 -11.06 4.13 10.14
N HIS A 137 -11.90 5.13 9.89
CA HIS A 137 -13.02 5.01 8.96
C HIS A 137 -12.58 4.99 7.48
N ILE A 138 -11.50 5.67 7.13
CA ILE A 138 -10.95 5.65 5.77
C ILE A 138 -10.53 4.22 5.39
N ARG A 139 -9.94 3.47 6.32
CA ARG A 139 -9.41 2.11 6.09
C ARG A 139 -10.42 1.10 5.55
N PRO A 140 -11.63 0.88 6.15
CA PRO A 140 -12.60 -0.08 5.61
C PRO A 140 -13.14 0.33 4.25
N VAL A 141 -13.33 1.62 4.01
CA VAL A 141 -13.89 2.12 2.75
C VAL A 141 -12.90 1.88 1.61
N SER A 142 -11.63 2.20 1.80
CA SER A 142 -10.58 1.87 0.82
C SER A 142 -10.46 0.36 0.62
N TYR A 143 -10.65 -0.44 1.68
CA TYR A 143 -10.60 -1.90 1.63
C TYR A 143 -11.81 -2.49 0.89
N THR A 144 -13.03 -2.01 1.15
CA THR A 144 -14.26 -2.56 0.55
C THR A 144 -14.43 -2.16 -0.91
N HIS A 145 -14.04 -0.95 -1.29
CA HIS A 145 -14.15 -0.48 -2.67
C HIS A 145 -13.02 -0.94 -3.58
N LEU A 146 -11.84 -1.23 -3.02
CA LEU A 146 -10.64 -1.52 -3.80
C LEU A 146 -10.05 -2.90 -3.52
N THR A 147 -10.59 -3.64 -2.54
CA THR A 147 -10.07 -4.95 -2.09
C THR A 147 -8.57 -4.95 -1.74
N LEU A 148 -7.99 -3.77 -1.52
CA LEU A 148 -6.59 -3.59 -1.15
C LEU A 148 -6.47 -3.38 0.37
N PRO A 149 -5.56 -4.09 1.05
CA PRO A 149 -5.26 -3.82 2.45
C PRO A 149 -4.48 -2.52 2.55
N THR A 150 -5.16 -1.42 2.82
CA THR A 150 -4.54 -0.15 3.19
C THR A 150 -4.27 -0.11 4.69
N ILE A 151 -3.11 0.32 5.09
CA ILE A 151 -2.77 0.57 6.50
C ILE A 151 -2.67 2.07 6.71
N TYR A 152 -3.33 2.49 7.77
CA TYR A 152 -3.13 3.80 8.36
C TYR A 152 -2.33 3.65 9.63
N SER A 153 -1.44 4.55 9.86
CA SER A 153 -1.07 4.93 11.20
C SER A 153 -1.20 6.45 11.29
N VAL A 154 -1.86 6.92 12.27
CA VAL A 154 -1.96 8.31 12.69
C VAL A 154 -0.91 8.56 13.74
#